data_f8b3ee53481e5e96dabb0e9da26995e9
#
_entry.id   f8b3ee53481e5e96dabb0e9da26995e9
#
_cell.length_a   1.000
_cell.length_b   1.000
_cell.length_c   1.000
_cell.angle_alpha   90.00
_cell.angle_beta   90.00
_cell.angle_gamma   90.00
#
_symmetry.space_group_name_H-M   'P 1'
#
loop_
_entity.id
_entity.type
_entity.pdbx_description
1 polymer ?
#
loop_
_entity_poly.entity_id
_entity_poly.type
_entity_poly.pdbx_seq_one_letter_code
_entity_poly.pdbx_strand_id
1 'polypeptide(L)'
;PWRRSNLFLRLMYKDTFRVPTFNDMYYQRMGNTSLDPEKAHEYNFGITWNGAPFAFTDFILITADCYYNKVDDKIVAFPSTYVWKMVNYGKVDILGADVSLQAKFVLTNNIKMTLSGSYTYQHATDQTNPDAKNYGDQIPYTPRHSGSASLMFETPWVDLGYSAVFVGDRYFQKQNIPENLIKGYQEHSLSASHTFSIKNVKLRLQAEVINLMDEQYDVIKYYPMPGRSWRGTVRIDF
;
A
#
# COMPACT_ATOMS: atom_id res chain seq x y z
N PRO A 1 0.81 30.05 -20.15
CA PRO A 1 1.63 30.35 -18.99
C PRO A 1 1.42 29.27 -17.96
N TRP A 2 2.48 28.51 -17.65
CA TRP A 2 2.50 27.45 -16.63
C TRP A 2 2.26 28.12 -15.29
N ARG A 3 1.08 27.98 -14.73
CA ARG A 3 0.78 28.50 -13.40
C ARG A 3 1.55 27.66 -12.39
N ARG A 4 2.55 28.29 -11.77
CA ARG A 4 3.35 27.82 -10.63
C ARG A 4 3.51 26.29 -10.58
N SER A 5 4.60 25.79 -11.10
CA SER A 5 5.02 24.42 -10.90
C SER A 5 6.35 24.40 -10.19
N ASN A 6 6.53 23.46 -9.27
CA ASN A 6 7.79 23.23 -8.57
C ASN A 6 8.23 21.79 -8.82
N LEU A 7 9.52 21.62 -9.03
CA LEU A 7 10.17 20.32 -9.15
C LEU A 7 11.22 20.20 -8.04
N PHE A 8 11.16 19.13 -7.29
CA PHE A 8 12.12 18.80 -6.25
C PHE A 8 12.79 17.48 -6.59
N LEU A 9 14.11 17.45 -6.49
CA LEU A 9 14.92 16.25 -6.59
C LEU A 9 15.45 15.90 -5.21
N ARG A 10 15.47 14.62 -4.89
CA ARG A 10 15.92 14.09 -3.61
C ARG A 10 16.88 12.95 -3.85
N LEU A 11 18.05 13.00 -3.26
CA LEU A 11 19.01 11.91 -3.21
C LEU A 11 19.34 11.65 -1.76
N MET A 12 19.24 10.43 -1.31
CA MET A 12 19.46 10.05 0.07
C MET A 12 20.26 8.74 0.15
N TYR A 13 21.23 8.73 1.02
CA TYR A 13 21.85 7.53 1.55
C TYR A 13 21.64 7.50 3.06
N LYS A 14 21.31 6.33 3.59
CA LYS A 14 21.04 6.16 5.01
C LYS A 14 21.47 4.78 5.47
N ASP A 15 22.19 4.75 6.58
CA ASP A 15 22.43 3.53 7.35
C ASP A 15 21.44 3.51 8.51
N THR A 16 20.73 2.42 8.62
CA THR A 16 19.80 2.19 9.71
C THR A 16 20.08 0.89 10.41
N PHE A 17 19.75 0.88 11.67
CA PHE A 17 19.75 -0.35 12.43
C PHE A 17 18.49 -0.40 13.30
N ARG A 18 17.90 -1.60 13.41
CA ARG A 18 16.69 -1.82 14.19
C ARG A 18 16.94 -2.95 15.20
N VAL A 19 16.87 -2.64 16.47
CA VAL A 19 16.81 -3.68 17.50
C VAL A 19 15.46 -4.38 17.45
N PRO A 20 15.42 -5.71 17.75
CA PRO A 20 14.14 -6.40 17.90
C PRO A 20 13.26 -5.68 18.92
N THR A 21 11.99 -5.49 18.58
CA THR A 21 11.03 -4.90 19.51
C THR A 21 10.67 -5.89 20.61
N PHE A 22 10.07 -5.39 21.70
CA PHE A 22 9.55 -6.26 22.75
C PHE A 22 8.56 -7.31 22.20
N ASN A 23 7.71 -6.92 21.25
CA ASN A 23 6.79 -7.85 20.59
C ASN A 23 7.53 -8.90 19.74
N ASP A 24 8.58 -8.51 19.00
CA ASP A 24 9.38 -9.45 18.22
C ASP A 24 9.99 -10.54 19.10
N MET A 25 10.40 -10.19 20.32
CA MET A 25 11.07 -11.10 21.24
C MET A 25 10.10 -11.88 22.13
N TYR A 26 9.04 -11.26 22.63
CA TYR A 26 8.25 -11.81 23.75
C TYR A 26 6.76 -12.03 23.44
N TYR A 27 6.30 -11.74 22.23
CA TYR A 27 4.91 -12.01 21.88
C TYR A 27 4.59 -13.51 22.00
N GLN A 28 3.51 -13.84 22.73
CA GLN A 28 3.16 -15.22 23.07
C GLN A 28 3.13 -16.12 21.83
N ARG A 29 3.87 -17.23 21.85
CA ARG A 29 4.02 -18.24 20.80
C ARG A 29 4.73 -17.78 19.51
N MET A 30 4.88 -16.48 19.27
CA MET A 30 5.50 -15.93 18.05
C MET A 30 6.89 -15.36 18.29
N GLY A 31 7.10 -14.79 19.47
CA GLY A 31 8.34 -14.10 19.83
C GLY A 31 9.57 -15.00 19.81
N ASN A 32 10.72 -14.39 19.55
CA ASN A 32 12.02 -15.06 19.56
C ASN A 32 13.06 -14.16 20.24
N THR A 33 13.54 -14.58 21.37
CA THR A 33 14.54 -13.84 22.18
C THR A 33 15.96 -13.92 21.61
N SER A 34 16.19 -14.74 20.59
CA SER A 34 17.50 -14.94 19.94
C SER A 34 17.63 -14.14 18.63
N LEU A 35 16.82 -13.10 18.46
CA LEU A 35 16.88 -12.24 17.28
C LEU A 35 18.07 -11.29 17.34
N ASP A 36 18.84 -11.24 16.25
CA ASP A 36 19.88 -10.25 16.03
C ASP A 36 19.27 -8.92 15.53
N PRO A 37 19.93 -7.78 15.79
CA PRO A 37 19.52 -6.49 15.23
C PRO A 37 19.62 -6.47 13.71
N GLU A 38 18.55 -6.02 13.07
CA GLU A 38 18.51 -5.77 11.61
C GLU A 38 19.37 -4.55 11.27
N LYS A 39 20.16 -4.63 10.20
CA LYS A 39 20.95 -3.53 9.63
C LYS A 39 20.55 -3.30 8.19
N ALA A 40 20.43 -2.05 7.78
CA ALA A 40 20.09 -1.72 6.40
C ALA A 40 20.90 -0.55 5.86
N HIS A 41 21.39 -0.72 4.63
CA HIS A 41 21.97 0.35 3.80
C HIS A 41 20.93 0.72 2.75
N GLU A 42 20.47 1.96 2.79
CA GLU A 42 19.36 2.46 1.97
C GLU A 42 19.85 3.54 1.01
N TYR A 43 19.63 3.35 -0.29
CA TYR A 43 19.87 4.33 -1.35
C TYR A 43 18.54 4.72 -1.95
N ASN A 44 18.22 5.99 -2.00
CA ASN A 44 16.96 6.49 -2.53
C ASN A 44 17.19 7.67 -3.46
N PHE A 45 16.51 7.65 -4.61
CA PHE A 45 16.39 8.78 -5.53
C PHE A 45 14.92 9.10 -5.75
N GLY A 46 14.52 10.33 -5.42
CA GLY A 46 13.14 10.78 -5.50
C GLY A 46 12.95 12.03 -6.35
N ILE A 47 11.84 12.08 -7.05
CA ILE A 47 11.36 13.25 -7.79
C ILE A 47 9.98 13.60 -7.26
N THR A 48 9.76 14.87 -6.95
CA THR A 48 8.45 15.40 -6.60
C THR A 48 8.14 16.59 -7.49
N TRP A 49 7.03 16.50 -8.22
CA TRP A 49 6.52 17.61 -9.00
C TRP A 49 5.15 18.02 -8.47
N ASN A 50 4.95 19.34 -8.28
CA ASN A 50 3.63 19.89 -7.98
C ASN A 50 3.32 21.08 -8.87
N GLY A 51 2.05 21.24 -9.24
CA GLY A 51 1.64 22.33 -10.09
C GLY A 51 0.14 22.33 -10.41
N ALA A 52 -0.29 23.38 -11.08
CA ALA A 52 -1.65 23.55 -11.60
C ALA A 52 -1.57 23.94 -13.10
N PRO A 53 -1.34 22.97 -14.01
CA PRO A 53 -1.04 23.28 -15.41
C PRO A 53 -2.25 23.83 -16.19
N PHE A 54 -3.48 23.49 -15.77
CA PHE A 54 -4.71 23.91 -16.48
C PHE A 54 -5.55 24.84 -15.60
N ALA A 55 -6.42 25.64 -16.20
CA ALA A 55 -7.28 26.58 -15.49
C ALA A 55 -8.27 25.92 -14.52
N PHE A 56 -8.69 24.70 -14.83
CA PHE A 56 -9.58 23.87 -14.00
C PHE A 56 -8.84 23.01 -12.97
N THR A 57 -7.50 23.09 -12.91
CA THR A 57 -6.70 22.33 -11.96
C THR A 57 -6.48 23.16 -10.69
N ASP A 58 -6.87 22.63 -9.54
CA ASP A 58 -6.53 23.18 -8.23
C ASP A 58 -5.08 22.86 -7.89
N PHE A 59 -4.73 21.57 -7.89
CA PHE A 59 -3.35 21.10 -7.80
C PHE A 59 -3.19 19.71 -8.43
N ILE A 60 -1.96 19.40 -8.83
CA ILE A 60 -1.46 18.06 -9.12
C ILE A 60 -0.16 17.89 -8.38
N LEU A 61 -0.02 16.79 -7.66
CA LEU A 61 1.21 16.36 -6.97
C LEU A 61 1.56 14.96 -7.48
N ILE A 62 2.76 14.82 -8.01
CA ILE A 62 3.33 13.55 -8.43
C ILE A 62 4.61 13.33 -7.67
N THR A 63 4.76 12.15 -7.05
CA THR A 63 6.03 11.71 -6.48
C THR A 63 6.46 10.40 -7.13
N ALA A 64 7.74 10.26 -7.41
CA ALA A 64 8.34 9.02 -7.86
C ALA A 64 9.64 8.82 -7.11
N ASP A 65 9.79 7.68 -6.46
CA ASP A 65 10.96 7.28 -5.72
C ASP A 65 11.47 5.94 -6.25
N CYS A 66 12.77 5.84 -6.52
CA CYS A 66 13.46 4.59 -6.78
C CYS A 66 14.42 4.33 -5.64
N TYR A 67 14.46 3.09 -5.17
CA TYR A 67 15.30 2.73 -4.04
C TYR A 67 15.98 1.38 -4.22
N TYR A 68 17.15 1.27 -3.59
CA TYR A 68 17.87 0.02 -3.44
C TYR A 68 18.34 -0.12 -2.00
N ASN A 69 17.90 -1.19 -1.34
CA ASN A 69 18.20 -1.44 0.06
C ASN A 69 18.86 -2.80 0.22
N LYS A 70 19.99 -2.83 0.92
CA LYS A 70 20.62 -4.05 1.42
C LYS A 70 20.31 -4.21 2.89
N VAL A 71 19.70 -5.31 3.25
CA VAL A 71 19.29 -5.58 4.63
C VAL A 71 19.96 -6.86 5.10
N ASP A 72 20.72 -6.77 6.19
CA ASP A 72 21.27 -7.90 6.92
C ASP A 72 20.41 -8.20 8.13
N ASP A 73 20.22 -9.49 8.42
CA ASP A 73 19.44 -9.99 9.57
C ASP A 73 18.01 -9.45 9.67
N LYS A 74 17.34 -9.30 8.50
CA LYS A 74 15.98 -8.78 8.40
C LYS A 74 15.02 -9.53 9.32
N ILE A 75 14.36 -8.81 10.24
CA ILE A 75 13.39 -9.40 11.15
C ILE A 75 12.04 -9.50 10.45
N VAL A 76 11.53 -10.72 10.31
CA VAL A 76 10.23 -11.00 9.68
C VAL A 76 9.40 -11.96 10.51
N ALA A 77 8.08 -11.82 10.47
CA ALA A 77 7.17 -12.85 10.94
C ALA A 77 7.04 -13.92 9.86
N PHE A 78 7.45 -15.14 10.17
CA PHE A 78 7.42 -16.26 9.23
C PHE A 78 6.35 -17.29 9.66
N PRO A 79 5.46 -17.71 8.74
CA PRO A 79 4.48 -18.74 9.04
C PRO A 79 5.16 -20.09 9.20
N SER A 80 5.01 -20.72 10.35
CA SER A 80 5.29 -22.13 10.55
C SER A 80 4.00 -22.95 10.43
N THR A 81 4.07 -24.26 10.60
CA THR A 81 2.93 -25.17 10.41
C THR A 81 1.67 -24.78 11.22
N TYR A 82 1.84 -24.20 12.41
CA TYR A 82 0.72 -23.89 13.31
C TYR A 82 0.73 -22.45 13.86
N VAL A 83 1.86 -21.80 13.84
CA VAL A 83 2.02 -20.44 14.40
C VAL A 83 3.04 -19.65 13.60
N TRP A 84 2.88 -18.35 13.59
CA TRP A 84 3.91 -17.45 13.08
C TRP A 84 5.08 -17.39 14.07
N LYS A 85 6.30 -17.26 13.56
CA LYS A 85 7.49 -17.04 14.38
C LYS A 85 8.30 -15.87 13.86
N MET A 86 8.82 -15.07 14.78
CA MET A 86 9.79 -14.04 14.45
C MET A 86 11.15 -14.68 14.20
N VAL A 87 11.74 -14.38 13.05
CA VAL A 87 13.04 -14.91 12.63
C VAL A 87 13.87 -13.80 11.97
N ASN A 88 15.20 -13.90 12.07
CA ASN A 88 16.07 -13.17 11.18
C ASN A 88 16.11 -13.88 9.81
N TYR A 89 15.86 -13.11 8.78
CA TYR A 89 15.91 -13.56 7.39
C TYR A 89 17.22 -13.09 6.78
N GLY A 90 18.30 -13.67 7.12
CA GLY A 90 19.65 -13.42 6.65
C GLY A 90 19.87 -12.13 5.86
N LYS A 91 20.26 -12.23 4.59
CA LYS A 91 20.46 -11.08 3.70
C LYS A 91 19.30 -10.94 2.73
N VAL A 92 18.82 -9.72 2.58
CA VAL A 92 17.76 -9.40 1.62
C VAL A 92 18.17 -8.17 0.81
N ASP A 93 18.15 -8.30 -0.51
CA ASP A 93 18.30 -7.19 -1.43
C ASP A 93 16.91 -6.75 -1.90
N ILE A 94 16.64 -5.45 -1.83
CA ILE A 94 15.36 -4.87 -2.21
C ILE A 94 15.60 -3.77 -3.24
N LEU A 95 15.15 -4.00 -4.47
CA LEU A 95 15.07 -2.99 -5.51
C LEU A 95 13.60 -2.61 -5.70
N GLY A 96 13.30 -1.31 -5.68
CA GLY A 96 11.92 -0.87 -5.82
C GLY A 96 11.75 0.49 -6.45
N ALA A 97 10.49 0.75 -6.82
CA ALA A 97 10.04 2.05 -7.28
C ALA A 97 8.61 2.29 -6.80
N ASP A 98 8.39 3.46 -6.22
CA ASP A 98 7.09 3.92 -5.77
C ASP A 98 6.69 5.16 -6.58
N VAL A 99 5.45 5.17 -7.08
CA VAL A 99 4.88 6.33 -7.74
C VAL A 99 3.57 6.67 -7.06
N SER A 100 3.35 7.94 -6.75
CA SER A 100 2.07 8.42 -6.26
C SER A 100 1.60 9.65 -7.03
N LEU A 101 0.28 9.75 -7.18
CA LEU A 101 -0.42 10.85 -7.82
C LEU A 101 -1.53 11.33 -6.89
N GLN A 102 -1.61 12.64 -6.70
CA GLN A 102 -2.77 13.31 -6.14
C GLN A 102 -3.13 14.48 -7.03
N ALA A 103 -4.39 14.58 -7.44
CA ALA A 103 -4.85 15.68 -8.29
C ALA A 103 -6.24 16.11 -7.87
N LYS A 104 -6.47 17.42 -7.88
CA LYS A 104 -7.77 18.02 -7.65
C LYS A 104 -8.12 18.97 -8.76
N PHE A 105 -9.31 18.81 -9.29
CA PHE A 105 -9.84 19.58 -10.40
C PHE A 105 -11.15 20.25 -9.97
N VAL A 106 -11.31 21.50 -10.39
CA VAL A 106 -12.54 22.27 -10.23
C VAL A 106 -13.19 22.33 -11.63
N LEU A 107 -14.07 21.37 -11.92
CA LEU A 107 -14.69 21.24 -13.23
C LEU A 107 -15.70 22.36 -13.47
N THR A 108 -16.45 22.70 -12.43
CA THR A 108 -17.35 23.87 -12.39
C THR A 108 -17.34 24.45 -10.97
N ASN A 109 -18.02 25.57 -10.74
CA ASN A 109 -18.12 26.17 -9.41
C ASN A 109 -18.69 25.20 -8.34
N ASN A 110 -19.45 24.20 -8.76
CA ASN A 110 -20.15 23.28 -7.86
C ASN A 110 -19.72 21.81 -8.03
N ILE A 111 -18.83 21.51 -8.96
CA ILE A 111 -18.38 20.14 -9.22
C ILE A 111 -16.87 20.09 -9.12
N LYS A 112 -16.38 19.26 -8.17
CA LYS A 112 -14.96 19.00 -7.97
C LYS A 112 -14.68 17.53 -8.18
N MET A 113 -13.49 17.24 -8.69
CA MET A 113 -12.99 15.88 -8.86
C MET A 113 -11.65 15.76 -8.17
N THR A 114 -11.52 14.75 -7.31
CA THR A 114 -10.26 14.39 -6.68
C THR A 114 -9.85 13.01 -7.17
N LEU A 115 -8.63 12.92 -7.68
CA LEU A 115 -8.00 11.67 -8.13
C LEU A 115 -6.79 11.42 -7.25
N SER A 116 -6.65 10.20 -6.73
CA SER A 116 -5.41 9.76 -6.11
C SER A 116 -5.08 8.34 -6.56
N GLY A 117 -3.80 8.03 -6.59
CA GLY A 117 -3.31 6.72 -6.96
C GLY A 117 -1.91 6.49 -6.45
N SER A 118 -1.58 5.24 -6.23
CA SER A 118 -0.24 4.78 -5.88
C SER A 118 0.07 3.48 -6.61
N TYR A 119 1.32 3.32 -6.97
CA TYR A 119 1.86 2.10 -7.54
C TYR A 119 3.21 1.82 -6.93
N THR A 120 3.42 0.58 -6.52
CA THR A 120 4.68 0.07 -5.99
C THR A 120 5.15 -1.11 -6.83
N TYR A 121 6.39 -1.02 -7.30
CA TYR A 121 7.17 -2.16 -7.75
C TYR A 121 8.21 -2.48 -6.69
N GLN A 122 8.26 -3.73 -6.23
CA GLN A 122 9.24 -4.15 -5.22
C GLN A 122 9.78 -5.54 -5.54
N HIS A 123 11.07 -5.64 -5.81
CA HIS A 123 11.78 -6.89 -5.99
C HIS A 123 12.68 -7.12 -4.78
N ALA A 124 12.15 -7.84 -3.78
CA ALA A 124 12.84 -8.16 -2.54
C ALA A 124 13.23 -9.64 -2.55
N THR A 125 14.52 -9.94 -2.58
CA THR A 125 15.05 -11.29 -2.81
C THR A 125 15.96 -11.76 -1.68
N ASP A 126 15.88 -13.05 -1.40
CA ASP A 126 16.76 -13.73 -0.45
C ASP A 126 18.18 -13.88 -1.02
N GLN A 127 19.14 -13.26 -0.37
CA GLN A 127 20.57 -13.32 -0.70
C GLN A 127 21.40 -13.99 0.41
N THR A 128 20.75 -14.78 1.28
CA THR A 128 21.37 -15.33 2.49
C THR A 128 22.43 -16.37 2.18
N ASN A 129 22.10 -17.35 1.37
CA ASN A 129 22.99 -18.48 1.08
C ASN A 129 22.92 -18.87 -0.41
N PRO A 130 23.99 -18.65 -1.18
CA PRO A 130 24.03 -18.99 -2.61
C PRO A 130 23.75 -20.47 -2.93
N ASP A 131 24.03 -21.37 -2.00
CA ASP A 131 23.80 -22.82 -2.19
C ASP A 131 22.36 -23.25 -1.81
N ALA A 132 21.56 -22.35 -1.26
CA ALA A 132 20.18 -22.65 -0.88
C ALA A 132 19.25 -22.60 -2.10
N LYS A 133 18.24 -23.49 -2.12
CA LYS A 133 17.27 -23.56 -3.23
C LYS A 133 16.40 -22.29 -3.39
N ASN A 134 16.30 -21.49 -2.35
CA ASN A 134 15.55 -20.22 -2.34
C ASN A 134 16.45 -18.99 -2.53
N TYR A 135 17.72 -19.17 -2.93
CA TYR A 135 18.58 -18.05 -3.24
C TYR A 135 18.06 -17.27 -4.46
N GLY A 136 17.92 -15.97 -4.33
CA GLY A 136 17.36 -15.09 -5.37
C GLY A 136 15.82 -15.13 -5.46
N ASP A 137 15.15 -15.97 -4.68
CA ASP A 137 13.68 -16.00 -4.62
C ASP A 137 13.13 -14.78 -3.91
N GLN A 138 11.93 -14.34 -4.33
CA GLN A 138 11.18 -13.29 -3.67
C GLN A 138 10.84 -13.70 -2.24
N ILE A 139 11.06 -12.82 -1.27
CA ILE A 139 10.69 -13.10 0.13
C ILE A 139 9.18 -13.29 0.29
N PRO A 140 8.73 -14.12 1.25
CA PRO A 140 7.31 -14.42 1.43
C PRO A 140 6.43 -13.18 1.64
N TYR A 141 5.17 -13.27 1.16
CA TYR A 141 4.14 -12.24 1.29
C TYR A 141 4.48 -10.87 0.73
N THR A 142 5.50 -10.77 -0.12
CA THR A 142 5.91 -9.52 -0.76
C THR A 142 5.56 -9.58 -2.25
N PRO A 143 4.47 -8.95 -2.71
CA PRO A 143 4.14 -8.91 -4.13
C PRO A 143 5.14 -8.01 -4.88
N ARG A 144 5.44 -8.35 -6.13
CA ARG A 144 6.28 -7.47 -6.98
C ARG A 144 5.56 -6.21 -7.42
N HIS A 145 4.25 -6.28 -7.56
CA HIS A 145 3.42 -5.19 -8.03
C HIS A 145 2.24 -5.01 -7.09
N SER A 146 2.00 -3.81 -6.66
CA SER A 146 0.79 -3.43 -5.92
C SER A 146 0.42 -1.98 -6.20
N GLY A 147 -0.81 -1.63 -5.94
CA GLY A 147 -1.23 -0.25 -6.11
C GLY A 147 -2.67 -0.02 -5.70
N SER A 148 -3.03 1.25 -5.69
CA SER A 148 -4.38 1.70 -5.40
C SER A 148 -4.72 2.91 -6.26
N ALA A 149 -6.01 3.08 -6.53
CA ALA A 149 -6.54 4.28 -7.16
C ALA A 149 -7.85 4.67 -6.48
N SER A 150 -8.11 5.96 -6.37
CA SER A 150 -9.40 6.46 -5.94
C SER A 150 -9.80 7.69 -6.75
N LEU A 151 -11.08 7.78 -7.04
CA LEU A 151 -11.71 8.88 -7.75
C LEU A 151 -12.93 9.33 -6.93
N MET A 152 -13.00 10.61 -6.63
CA MET A 152 -14.14 11.20 -5.92
C MET A 152 -14.69 12.38 -6.74
N PHE A 153 -15.99 12.38 -6.95
CA PHE A 153 -16.74 13.50 -7.48
C PHE A 153 -17.57 14.11 -6.36
N GLU A 154 -17.31 15.36 -6.06
CA GLU A 154 -18.12 16.17 -5.15
C GLU A 154 -19.09 16.99 -5.98
N THR A 155 -20.40 16.82 -5.75
CA THR A 155 -21.45 17.56 -6.43
C THR A 155 -22.45 18.15 -5.43
N PRO A 156 -23.30 19.12 -5.81
CA PRO A 156 -24.32 19.65 -4.92
C PRO A 156 -25.37 18.62 -4.46
N TRP A 157 -25.54 17.54 -5.20
CA TRP A 157 -26.60 16.55 -4.97
C TRP A 157 -26.09 15.29 -4.28
N VAL A 158 -24.93 14.82 -4.69
CA VAL A 158 -24.35 13.56 -4.18
C VAL A 158 -22.84 13.55 -4.41
N ASP A 159 -22.10 13.09 -3.44
CA ASP A 159 -20.69 12.77 -3.61
C ASP A 159 -20.56 11.30 -4.01
N LEU A 160 -19.84 11.04 -5.09
CA LEU A 160 -19.60 9.71 -5.61
C LEU A 160 -18.13 9.36 -5.48
N GLY A 161 -17.85 8.22 -4.90
CA GLY A 161 -16.50 7.71 -4.74
C GLY A 161 -16.34 6.33 -5.41
N TYR A 162 -15.22 6.15 -6.10
CA TYR A 162 -14.74 4.86 -6.57
C TYR A 162 -13.36 4.63 -6.04
N SER A 163 -13.05 3.42 -5.58
CA SER A 163 -11.71 3.01 -5.21
C SER A 163 -11.39 1.62 -5.73
N ALA A 164 -10.13 1.42 -6.06
CA ALA A 164 -9.60 0.15 -6.48
C ALA A 164 -8.26 -0.11 -5.80
N VAL A 165 -8.03 -1.35 -5.41
CA VAL A 165 -6.74 -1.85 -4.91
C VAL A 165 -6.38 -3.05 -5.75
N PHE A 166 -5.12 -3.18 -6.14
CA PHE A 166 -4.60 -4.39 -6.74
C PHE A 166 -3.33 -4.84 -6.04
N VAL A 167 -3.17 -6.14 -5.92
CA VAL A 167 -2.00 -6.80 -5.36
C VAL A 167 -1.64 -7.95 -6.27
N GLY A 168 -0.41 -7.98 -6.75
CA GLY A 168 0.09 -9.01 -7.64
C GLY A 168 0.33 -10.35 -6.93
N ASP A 169 0.74 -11.32 -7.71
CA ASP A 169 1.12 -12.64 -7.23
C ASP A 169 2.27 -12.56 -6.22
N ARG A 170 2.20 -13.42 -5.21
CA ARG A 170 3.20 -13.54 -4.15
C ARG A 170 3.28 -14.96 -3.64
N TYR A 171 4.32 -15.28 -2.89
CA TYR A 171 4.52 -16.61 -2.35
C TYR A 171 4.35 -16.60 -0.82
N PHE A 172 3.81 -17.68 -0.26
CA PHE A 172 3.65 -17.78 1.21
C PHE A 172 4.80 -18.52 1.89
N GLN A 173 5.70 -19.13 1.12
CA GLN A 173 6.89 -19.84 1.61
C GLN A 173 8.16 -19.26 0.95
N LYS A 174 9.32 -19.67 1.46
CA LYS A 174 10.64 -19.19 0.99
C LYS A 174 10.93 -19.54 -0.47
N GLN A 175 10.47 -20.70 -0.96
CA GLN A 175 10.68 -21.12 -2.34
C GLN A 175 9.55 -20.61 -3.23
N ASN A 176 9.92 -19.98 -4.35
CA ASN A 176 8.98 -19.45 -5.34
C ASN A 176 8.54 -20.53 -6.35
N ILE A 177 7.94 -21.59 -5.86
CA ILE A 177 7.36 -22.68 -6.65
C ILE A 177 5.84 -22.51 -6.77
N PRO A 178 5.20 -23.13 -7.80
CA PRO A 178 3.75 -22.99 -8.03
C PRO A 178 2.89 -23.36 -6.82
N GLU A 179 3.29 -24.34 -6.02
CA GLU A 179 2.59 -24.80 -4.84
C GLU A 179 2.52 -23.74 -3.74
N ASN A 180 3.50 -22.84 -3.72
CA ASN A 180 3.61 -21.75 -2.74
C ASN A 180 2.97 -20.45 -3.22
N LEU A 181 2.40 -20.45 -4.43
CA LEU A 181 1.83 -19.23 -5.03
C LEU A 181 0.51 -18.87 -4.34
N ILE A 182 0.38 -17.58 -4.01
CA ILE A 182 -0.88 -16.92 -3.73
C ILE A 182 -1.16 -15.99 -4.92
N LYS A 183 -2.25 -16.24 -5.62
CA LYS A 183 -2.65 -15.39 -6.76
C LYS A 183 -2.90 -13.95 -6.32
N GLY A 184 -2.59 -13.02 -7.19
CA GLY A 184 -2.95 -11.63 -7.04
C GLY A 184 -4.46 -11.43 -7.05
N TYR A 185 -4.90 -10.24 -6.64
CA TYR A 185 -6.33 -9.90 -6.61
C TYR A 185 -6.53 -8.40 -6.92
N GLN A 186 -7.77 -8.06 -7.23
CA GLN A 186 -8.23 -6.69 -7.40
C GLN A 186 -9.53 -6.50 -6.62
N GLU A 187 -9.58 -5.50 -5.78
CA GLU A 187 -10.80 -5.13 -5.07
C GLU A 187 -11.28 -3.76 -5.52
N HIS A 188 -12.53 -3.68 -5.91
CA HIS A 188 -13.19 -2.45 -6.37
C HIS A 188 -14.31 -2.08 -5.42
N SER A 189 -14.44 -0.81 -5.08
CA SER A 189 -15.48 -0.32 -4.19
C SER A 189 -16.12 0.94 -4.75
N LEU A 190 -17.42 1.10 -4.50
CA LEU A 190 -18.21 2.27 -4.87
C LEU A 190 -18.86 2.84 -3.62
N SER A 191 -18.87 4.17 -3.52
CA SER A 191 -19.59 4.87 -2.46
C SER A 191 -20.42 6.02 -2.99
N ALA A 192 -21.53 6.30 -2.33
CA ALA A 192 -22.35 7.48 -2.55
C ALA A 192 -22.68 8.10 -1.21
N SER A 193 -22.56 9.42 -1.10
CA SER A 193 -22.93 10.14 0.13
C SER A 193 -23.60 11.46 -0.17
N HIS A 194 -24.47 11.90 0.75
CA HIS A 194 -25.08 13.23 0.72
C HIS A 194 -25.13 13.83 2.12
N THR A 195 -24.90 15.14 2.20
CA THR A 195 -24.96 15.89 3.46
C THR A 195 -26.16 16.82 3.47
N PHE A 196 -27.11 16.56 4.35
CA PHE A 196 -28.26 17.42 4.61
C PHE A 196 -27.90 18.45 5.69
N SER A 197 -28.16 19.73 5.41
CA SER A 197 -27.97 20.81 6.39
C SER A 197 -29.33 21.23 6.92
N ILE A 198 -29.61 20.97 8.20
CA ILE A 198 -30.87 21.30 8.87
C ILE A 198 -30.55 22.23 10.04
N LYS A 199 -30.73 23.54 9.82
CA LYS A 199 -30.34 24.59 10.80
C LYS A 199 -28.85 24.46 11.18
N ASN A 200 -28.52 24.14 12.42
CA ASN A 200 -27.18 23.98 12.95
C ASN A 200 -26.67 22.53 12.90
N VAL A 201 -27.48 21.60 12.40
CA VAL A 201 -27.14 20.17 12.36
C VAL A 201 -26.82 19.78 10.91
N LYS A 202 -25.72 19.08 10.72
CA LYS A 202 -25.36 18.45 9.44
C LYS A 202 -25.52 16.93 9.58
N LEU A 203 -26.36 16.36 8.76
CA LEU A 203 -26.58 14.91 8.67
C LEU A 203 -25.95 14.40 7.38
N ARG A 204 -24.88 13.62 7.46
CA ARG A 204 -24.28 12.92 6.32
C ARG A 204 -24.73 11.46 6.33
N LEU A 205 -25.30 11.04 5.22
CA LEU A 205 -25.62 9.65 4.92
C LEU A 205 -24.67 9.14 3.87
N GLN A 206 -24.13 7.94 4.04
CA GLN A 206 -23.26 7.29 3.08
C GLN A 206 -23.65 5.83 2.93
N ALA A 207 -23.71 5.36 1.69
CA ALA A 207 -23.82 3.95 1.32
C ALA A 207 -22.58 3.54 0.52
N GLU A 208 -22.08 2.33 0.75
CA GLU A 208 -20.90 1.83 0.12
C GLU A 208 -21.03 0.34 -0.22
N VAL A 209 -20.53 -0.04 -1.38
CA VAL A 209 -20.36 -1.44 -1.79
C VAL A 209 -18.87 -1.71 -1.84
N ILE A 210 -18.43 -2.66 -1.05
CA ILE A 210 -17.04 -3.11 -0.95
C ILE A 210 -16.91 -4.42 -1.71
N ASN A 211 -15.81 -4.63 -2.42
CA ASN A 211 -15.57 -5.78 -3.30
C ASN A 211 -16.73 -5.95 -4.32
N LEU A 212 -16.92 -4.91 -5.14
CA LEU A 212 -18.01 -4.81 -6.12
C LEU A 212 -18.07 -6.03 -7.07
N MET A 213 -16.90 -6.57 -7.43
CA MET A 213 -16.77 -7.70 -8.36
C MET A 213 -16.95 -9.05 -7.68
N ASP A 214 -17.10 -9.08 -6.34
CA ASP A 214 -17.22 -10.31 -5.53
C ASP A 214 -16.02 -11.26 -5.71
N GLU A 215 -14.82 -10.69 -5.84
CA GLU A 215 -13.61 -11.48 -6.03
C GLU A 215 -13.27 -12.25 -4.76
N GLN A 216 -12.99 -13.54 -4.92
CA GLN A 216 -12.59 -14.42 -3.81
C GLN A 216 -11.08 -14.49 -3.78
N TYR A 217 -10.47 -14.02 -2.70
CA TYR A 217 -9.02 -13.97 -2.56
C TYR A 217 -8.55 -14.17 -1.12
N ASP A 218 -7.30 -14.56 -0.98
CA ASP A 218 -6.60 -14.70 0.28
C ASP A 218 -5.55 -13.58 0.41
N VAL A 219 -5.54 -12.82 1.49
CA VAL A 219 -4.40 -11.97 1.86
C VAL A 219 -3.31 -12.82 2.48
N ILE A 220 -3.70 -13.69 3.41
CA ILE A 220 -2.87 -14.74 4.02
C ILE A 220 -3.41 -16.07 3.52
N LYS A 221 -2.52 -16.95 3.09
CA LYS A 221 -2.89 -18.29 2.59
C LYS A 221 -3.84 -18.99 3.56
N TYR A 222 -4.93 -19.52 3.05
CA TYR A 222 -6.02 -20.19 3.79
C TYR A 222 -6.89 -19.28 4.68
N TYR A 223 -6.77 -17.96 4.54
CA TYR A 223 -7.63 -17.00 5.20
C TYR A 223 -8.39 -16.19 4.14
N PRO A 224 -9.53 -16.69 3.67
CA PRO A 224 -10.31 -16.00 2.65
C PRO A 224 -10.86 -14.68 3.17
N MET A 225 -10.78 -13.66 2.32
CA MET A 225 -11.36 -12.36 2.61
C MET A 225 -12.86 -12.36 2.33
N PRO A 226 -13.64 -11.48 2.99
CA PRO A 226 -15.05 -11.34 2.70
C PRO A 226 -15.30 -11.01 1.23
N GLY A 227 -16.32 -11.65 0.63
CA GLY A 227 -16.82 -11.28 -0.68
C GLY A 227 -17.49 -9.90 -0.67
N ARG A 228 -18.37 -9.65 -1.64
CA ARG A 228 -19.11 -8.38 -1.72
C ARG A 228 -19.85 -8.07 -0.41
N SER A 229 -19.66 -6.87 0.08
CA SER A 229 -20.30 -6.41 1.32
C SER A 229 -20.85 -4.99 1.17
N TRP A 230 -21.80 -4.64 2.03
CA TRP A 230 -22.48 -3.35 2.04
C TRP A 230 -22.22 -2.65 3.37
N ARG A 231 -21.94 -1.36 3.31
CA ARG A 231 -21.76 -0.54 4.51
C ARG A 231 -22.62 0.72 4.43
N GLY A 232 -23.41 0.98 5.46
CA GLY A 232 -24.12 2.22 5.65
C GLY A 232 -23.48 3.03 6.77
N THR A 233 -23.29 4.34 6.60
CA THR A 233 -22.75 5.24 7.63
C THR A 233 -23.67 6.44 7.79
N VAL A 234 -23.98 6.78 9.04
CA VAL A 234 -24.70 7.98 9.43
C VAL A 234 -23.79 8.81 10.33
N ARG A 235 -23.54 10.07 9.94
CA ARG A 235 -22.77 11.03 10.74
C ARG A 235 -23.63 12.26 11.04
N ILE A 236 -23.65 12.69 12.29
CA ILE A 236 -24.37 13.86 12.75
C ILE A 236 -23.36 14.82 13.38
N ASP A 237 -23.26 16.02 12.82
CA ASP A 237 -22.42 17.11 13.34
C ASP A 237 -23.34 18.22 13.85
N PHE A 238 -23.16 18.69 15.12
CA PHE A 238 -23.99 19.68 15.84
C PHE A 238 -23.29 21.05 15.88
#